data_e1aaf1490bf5e4f5fd4c7b6b680d3360
#
_entry.id   e1aaf1490bf5e4f5fd4c7b6b680d3360
#
_cell.length_a   1.000
_cell.length_b   1.000
_cell.length_c   1.000
_cell.angle_alpha   90.00
_cell.angle_beta   90.00
_cell.angle_gamma   90.00
#
_symmetry.space_group_name_H-M   'P 1'
#
loop_
_entity.id
_entity.type
_entity.pdbx_description
1 polymer ?
#
loop_
_entity_poly.entity_id
_entity_poly.type
_entity_poly.pdbx_seq_one_letter_code
_entity_poly.pdbx_strand_id
1 'polypeptide(L)'
;MLAYIARRIVYVVPIVISVALVCFLLVHITPGDPLVAVLPADASQELAAQLRAAYGFDRPLPVQFGLWLLRALHGDLGNSIATGRPVLAEVMRAVGNTVTLAIAAAIIGFTMGILLGLIAGYFRETWIDKVATSFAIAGVSVPHYWLGMLLVIIFSVQLNWLPAVGAGPSGSNSWAWDWAHLKYLVLPAITTSVIPMGIVTRTVRALTGDILSQDFVEALRAKGLHERGVFRHVVKNAAPTALAVMGLQLGYMLGGSILIETVFSWPGSGFLLNSAIFQRDLPLLQGTILILALFFVFLNLLVDIAQAAIDPRIKRG
;
A
#
# COMPACT_ATOMS: atom_id res chain seq x y z
N MET A 1 16.55 7.84 -20.33
CA MET A 1 15.91 6.75 -19.57
C MET A 1 16.89 6.00 -18.67
N LEU A 2 17.92 5.34 -19.19
CA LEU A 2 18.90 4.59 -18.37
C LEU A 2 19.55 5.44 -17.27
N ALA A 3 20.02 6.64 -17.60
CA ALA A 3 20.63 7.55 -16.61
C ALA A 3 19.63 7.99 -15.51
N TYR A 4 18.38 8.24 -15.88
CA TYR A 4 17.31 8.56 -14.92
C TYR A 4 17.05 7.39 -13.96
N ILE A 5 16.91 6.18 -14.51
CA ILE A 5 16.69 4.96 -13.69
C ILE A 5 17.90 4.71 -12.79
N ALA A 6 19.11 4.80 -13.30
CA ALA A 6 20.33 4.62 -12.53
C ALA A 6 20.43 5.63 -11.37
N ARG A 7 20.12 6.91 -11.62
CA ARG A 7 20.08 7.96 -10.58
C ARG A 7 19.04 7.66 -9.51
N ARG A 8 17.85 7.17 -9.90
CA ARG A 8 16.78 6.79 -8.97
C ARG A 8 17.19 5.59 -8.10
N ILE A 9 17.83 4.58 -8.69
CA ILE A 9 18.36 3.43 -7.93
C ILE A 9 19.41 3.89 -6.91
N VAL A 10 20.31 4.81 -7.30
CA VAL A 10 21.32 5.36 -6.36
C VAL A 10 20.66 6.06 -5.18
N TYR A 11 19.57 6.81 -5.39
CA TYR A 11 18.83 7.45 -4.29
C TYR A 11 18.08 6.46 -3.39
N VAL A 12 17.72 5.30 -3.90
CA VAL A 12 17.07 4.24 -3.11
C VAL A 12 18.01 3.65 -2.05
N VAL A 13 19.28 3.50 -2.38
CA VAL A 13 20.27 2.86 -1.47
C VAL A 13 20.35 3.55 -0.11
N PRO A 14 20.57 4.87 0.01
CA PRO A 14 20.63 5.52 1.31
C PRO A 14 19.30 5.45 2.06
N ILE A 15 18.16 5.47 1.38
CA ILE A 15 16.83 5.32 2.00
C ILE A 15 16.71 3.93 2.63
N VAL A 16 17.07 2.89 1.90
CA VAL A 16 17.04 1.50 2.38
C VAL A 16 17.95 1.31 3.59
N ILE A 17 19.17 1.85 3.54
CA ILE A 17 20.13 1.78 4.66
C ILE A 17 19.58 2.53 5.88
N SER A 18 19.00 3.71 5.68
CA SER A 18 18.40 4.50 6.77
C SER A 18 17.24 3.76 7.43
N VAL A 19 16.35 3.15 6.64
CA VAL A 19 15.24 2.35 7.16
C VAL A 19 15.78 1.12 7.90
N ALA A 20 16.74 0.41 7.32
CA ALA A 20 17.38 -0.73 7.98
C ALA A 20 18.01 -0.35 9.32
N LEU A 21 18.68 0.81 9.39
CA LEU A 21 19.25 1.34 10.63
C LEU A 21 18.16 1.66 11.66
N VAL A 22 17.09 2.33 11.26
CA VAL A 22 15.96 2.63 12.16
C VAL A 22 15.32 1.32 12.68
N CYS A 23 15.08 0.34 11.81
CA CYS A 23 14.55 -0.96 12.21
C CYS A 23 15.46 -1.67 13.21
N PHE A 24 16.78 -1.63 12.99
CA PHE A 24 17.75 -2.19 13.89
C PHE A 24 17.75 -1.48 15.25
N LEU A 25 17.75 -0.16 15.26
CA LEU A 25 17.75 0.65 16.49
C LEU A 25 16.48 0.44 17.32
N LEU A 26 15.32 0.25 16.69
CA LEU A 26 14.06 0.00 17.39
C LEU A 26 14.14 -1.18 18.36
N VAL A 27 14.81 -2.27 17.96
CA VAL A 27 15.03 -3.44 18.83
C VAL A 27 15.93 -3.10 20.02
N HIS A 28 16.94 -2.24 19.83
CA HIS A 28 17.91 -1.89 20.86
C HIS A 28 17.41 -0.81 21.83
N ILE A 29 16.44 0.01 21.41
CA ILE A 29 15.78 1.02 22.26
C ILE A 29 14.68 0.39 23.11
N THR A 30 14.09 -0.73 22.66
CA THR A 30 13.06 -1.45 23.39
C THR A 30 13.66 -2.03 24.68
N PRO A 31 13.04 -1.76 25.86
CA PRO A 31 13.55 -2.32 27.12
C PRO A 31 13.50 -3.85 27.10
N GLY A 32 14.65 -4.48 27.34
CA GLY A 32 14.81 -5.94 27.37
C GLY A 32 16.13 -6.39 26.74
N ASP A 33 16.53 -7.62 27.01
CA ASP A 33 17.69 -8.24 26.35
C ASP A 33 17.25 -8.72 24.95
N PRO A 34 17.86 -8.24 23.86
CA PRO A 34 17.55 -8.72 22.51
C PRO A 34 17.69 -10.24 22.35
N LEU A 35 18.47 -10.88 23.22
CA LEU A 35 18.65 -12.32 23.24
C LEU A 35 17.34 -13.07 23.57
N VAL A 36 16.47 -12.48 24.40
CA VAL A 36 15.17 -13.09 24.74
C VAL A 36 14.32 -13.34 23.50
N ALA A 37 14.54 -12.56 22.44
CA ALA A 37 13.85 -12.71 21.16
C ALA A 37 14.27 -13.96 20.35
N VAL A 38 15.41 -14.57 20.68
CA VAL A 38 15.96 -15.74 19.97
C VAL A 38 16.18 -16.93 20.88
N LEU A 39 15.98 -16.77 22.19
CA LEU A 39 16.15 -17.81 23.21
C LEU A 39 14.84 -18.60 23.40
N PRO A 40 14.88 -19.95 23.35
CA PRO A 40 13.80 -20.76 23.89
C PRO A 40 13.56 -20.45 25.37
N ALA A 41 12.31 -20.56 25.83
CA ALA A 41 11.92 -20.22 27.20
C ALA A 41 12.64 -21.03 28.28
N ASP A 42 13.16 -22.21 27.91
CA ASP A 42 13.87 -23.20 28.73
C ASP A 42 15.37 -23.29 28.42
N ALA A 43 15.93 -22.27 27.75
CA ALA A 43 17.32 -22.29 27.30
C ALA A 43 18.31 -22.28 28.47
N SER A 44 19.34 -23.14 28.39
CA SER A 44 20.43 -23.12 29.32
C SER A 44 21.31 -21.86 29.19
N GLN A 45 22.03 -21.50 30.26
CA GLN A 45 22.97 -20.37 30.21
C GLN A 45 24.08 -20.56 29.16
N GLU A 46 24.46 -21.80 28.89
CA GLU A 46 25.46 -22.14 27.88
C GLU A 46 24.91 -21.87 26.45
N LEU A 47 23.67 -22.27 26.18
CA LEU A 47 23.00 -21.97 24.92
C LEU A 47 22.81 -20.46 24.74
N ALA A 48 22.46 -19.75 25.80
CA ALA A 48 22.35 -18.30 25.80
C ALA A 48 23.69 -17.61 25.43
N ALA A 49 24.80 -18.08 26.01
CA ALA A 49 26.13 -17.56 25.69
C ALA A 49 26.55 -17.87 24.24
N GLN A 50 26.28 -19.08 23.76
CA GLN A 50 26.57 -19.47 22.37
C GLN A 50 25.75 -18.63 21.36
N LEU A 51 24.46 -18.43 21.62
CA LEU A 51 23.59 -17.59 20.76
C LEU A 51 24.02 -16.12 20.82
N ARG A 52 24.40 -15.60 22.01
CA ARG A 52 24.92 -14.24 22.14
C ARG A 52 26.16 -14.01 21.28
N ALA A 53 27.10 -14.96 21.29
CA ALA A 53 28.29 -14.91 20.44
C ALA A 53 27.94 -15.10 18.95
N ALA A 54 27.08 -16.04 18.61
CA ALA A 54 26.67 -16.33 17.22
C ALA A 54 25.94 -15.16 16.55
N TYR A 55 25.11 -14.47 17.31
CA TYR A 55 24.41 -13.28 16.83
C TYR A 55 25.21 -11.99 16.98
N GLY A 56 26.35 -12.05 17.68
CA GLY A 56 27.26 -10.92 17.88
C GLY A 56 26.70 -9.87 18.85
N PHE A 57 25.78 -10.23 19.75
CA PHE A 57 25.22 -9.33 20.76
C PHE A 57 26.25 -8.88 21.83
N ASP A 58 27.40 -9.49 21.85
CA ASP A 58 28.59 -9.12 22.65
C ASP A 58 29.45 -8.03 21.98
N ARG A 59 29.17 -7.68 20.74
CA ARG A 59 29.98 -6.75 19.94
C ARG A 59 29.40 -5.32 19.99
N PRO A 60 30.20 -4.29 19.61
CA PRO A 60 29.70 -2.93 19.47
C PRO A 60 28.54 -2.82 18.48
N LEU A 61 27.57 -1.93 18.73
CA LEU A 61 26.35 -1.75 17.92
C LEU A 61 26.60 -1.62 16.40
N PRO A 62 27.64 -0.90 15.92
CA PRO A 62 27.91 -0.84 14.48
C PRO A 62 28.24 -2.21 13.86
N VAL A 63 28.95 -3.06 14.62
CA VAL A 63 29.29 -4.42 14.16
C VAL A 63 28.03 -5.31 14.16
N GLN A 64 27.20 -5.20 15.19
CA GLN A 64 25.92 -5.90 15.24
C GLN A 64 25.02 -5.53 14.06
N PHE A 65 24.92 -4.23 13.75
CA PHE A 65 24.17 -3.75 12.59
C PHE A 65 24.70 -4.34 11.28
N GLY A 66 26.03 -4.32 11.09
CA GLY A 66 26.66 -4.91 9.89
C GLY A 66 26.36 -6.41 9.73
N LEU A 67 26.45 -7.18 10.82
CA LEU A 67 26.14 -8.61 10.82
C LEU A 67 24.65 -8.88 10.56
N TRP A 68 23.77 -8.09 11.17
CA TRP A 68 22.34 -8.20 10.96
C TRP A 68 21.96 -7.84 9.51
N LEU A 69 22.52 -6.75 8.98
CA LEU A 69 22.27 -6.33 7.61
C LEU A 69 22.76 -7.40 6.60
N LEU A 70 23.92 -7.98 6.86
CA LEU A 70 24.45 -9.06 6.01
C LEU A 70 23.53 -10.28 6.01
N ARG A 71 23.01 -10.70 7.16
CA ARG A 71 21.99 -11.78 7.24
C ARG A 71 20.71 -11.41 6.50
N ALA A 72 20.20 -10.20 6.71
CA ALA A 72 19.01 -9.71 6.02
C ALA A 72 19.17 -9.71 4.49
N LEU A 73 20.36 -9.35 3.98
CA LEU A 73 20.68 -9.41 2.54
C LEU A 73 20.68 -10.85 1.99
N HIS A 74 20.94 -11.85 2.83
CA HIS A 74 20.83 -13.27 2.46
C HIS A 74 19.42 -13.84 2.70
N GLY A 75 18.46 -13.00 3.10
CA GLY A 75 17.07 -13.41 3.35
C GLY A 75 16.83 -14.02 4.73
N ASP A 76 17.83 -13.98 5.62
CA ASP A 76 17.66 -14.41 7.00
C ASP A 76 17.26 -13.23 7.89
N LEU A 77 15.94 -13.14 8.16
CA LEU A 77 15.34 -12.17 9.08
C LEU A 77 15.07 -12.79 10.47
N GLY A 78 15.54 -14.01 10.71
CA GLY A 78 15.28 -14.76 11.94
C GLY A 78 13.90 -15.44 11.95
N ASN A 79 13.53 -15.95 13.12
CA ASN A 79 12.24 -16.60 13.36
C ASN A 79 11.36 -15.74 14.27
N SER A 80 10.05 -15.78 14.03
CA SER A 80 9.04 -15.19 14.90
C SER A 80 9.09 -15.89 16.28
N ILE A 81 9.05 -15.11 17.35
CA ILE A 81 9.01 -15.63 18.72
C ILE A 81 7.69 -16.31 19.00
N ALA A 82 6.61 -15.72 18.50
CA ALA A 82 5.26 -16.18 18.76
C ALA A 82 4.90 -17.46 17.99
N THR A 83 5.37 -17.59 16.74
CA THR A 83 4.98 -18.70 15.85
C THR A 83 6.11 -19.72 15.62
N GLY A 84 7.37 -19.37 15.92
CA GLY A 84 8.56 -20.16 15.61
C GLY A 84 8.89 -20.27 14.11
N ARG A 85 8.15 -19.59 13.24
CA ARG A 85 8.28 -19.68 11.78
C ARG A 85 9.27 -18.65 11.25
N PRO A 86 9.92 -18.93 10.09
CA PRO A 86 10.78 -17.95 9.44
C PRO A 86 10.03 -16.66 9.10
N VAL A 87 10.55 -15.53 9.61
CA VAL A 87 9.96 -14.19 9.45
C VAL A 87 9.76 -13.83 7.98
N LEU A 88 10.77 -14.08 7.13
CA LEU A 88 10.67 -13.77 5.70
C LEU A 88 9.46 -14.43 5.03
N ALA A 89 9.22 -15.72 5.34
CA ALA A 89 8.09 -16.46 4.73
C ALA A 89 6.73 -15.91 5.19
N GLU A 90 6.58 -15.55 6.47
CA GLU A 90 5.35 -14.96 6.99
C GLU A 90 5.09 -13.57 6.38
N VAL A 91 6.12 -12.73 6.33
CA VAL A 91 6.01 -11.37 5.78
C VAL A 91 5.71 -11.40 4.27
N MET A 92 6.39 -12.24 3.49
CA MET A 92 6.15 -12.33 2.04
C MET A 92 4.73 -12.80 1.72
N ARG A 93 4.18 -13.73 2.51
CA ARG A 93 2.78 -14.15 2.39
C ARG A 93 1.83 -12.99 2.69
N ALA A 94 2.06 -12.28 3.79
CA ALA A 94 1.24 -11.15 4.20
C ALA A 94 1.30 -10.00 3.18
N VAL A 95 2.48 -9.68 2.64
CA VAL A 95 2.65 -8.70 1.56
C VAL A 95 1.84 -9.10 0.32
N GLY A 96 1.85 -10.38 -0.07
CA GLY A 96 1.03 -10.89 -1.17
C GLY A 96 -0.46 -10.61 -0.97
N ASN A 97 -0.98 -10.83 0.24
CA ASN A 97 -2.37 -10.55 0.58
C ASN A 97 -2.68 -9.04 0.56
N THR A 98 -1.78 -8.19 1.09
CA THR A 98 -1.91 -6.72 1.02
C THR A 98 -1.93 -6.24 -0.43
N VAL A 99 -1.06 -6.76 -1.28
CA VAL A 99 -1.02 -6.43 -2.72
C VAL A 99 -2.33 -6.81 -3.40
N THR A 100 -2.86 -8.00 -3.10
CA THR A 100 -4.16 -8.44 -3.64
C THR A 100 -5.28 -7.47 -3.27
N LEU A 101 -5.36 -7.09 -1.98
CA LEU A 101 -6.33 -6.11 -1.50
C LEU A 101 -6.13 -4.74 -2.17
N ALA A 102 -4.90 -4.25 -2.26
CA ALA A 102 -4.58 -2.96 -2.86
C ALA A 102 -4.92 -2.91 -4.36
N ILE A 103 -4.64 -3.98 -5.11
CA ILE A 103 -5.01 -4.08 -6.53
C ILE A 103 -6.53 -4.06 -6.70
N ALA A 104 -7.26 -4.87 -5.92
CA ALA A 104 -8.73 -4.90 -5.99
C ALA A 104 -9.33 -3.52 -5.65
N ALA A 105 -8.85 -2.89 -4.59
CA ALA A 105 -9.27 -1.56 -4.19
C ALA A 105 -8.88 -0.48 -5.22
N ALA A 106 -7.70 -0.57 -5.84
CA ALA A 106 -7.26 0.34 -6.89
C ALA A 106 -8.15 0.21 -8.15
N ILE A 107 -8.48 -1.00 -8.57
CA ILE A 107 -9.39 -1.22 -9.70
C ILE A 107 -10.72 -0.52 -9.44
N ILE A 108 -11.33 -0.71 -8.27
CA ILE A 108 -12.60 -0.10 -7.89
C ILE A 108 -12.43 1.43 -7.80
N GLY A 109 -11.51 1.89 -6.97
CA GLY A 109 -11.33 3.31 -6.63
C GLY A 109 -10.91 4.15 -7.83
N PHE A 110 -9.97 3.67 -8.65
CA PHE A 110 -9.51 4.42 -9.82
C PHE A 110 -10.52 4.42 -10.94
N THR A 111 -11.19 3.29 -11.22
CA THR A 111 -12.22 3.23 -12.24
C THR A 111 -13.37 4.17 -11.90
N MET A 112 -13.91 4.06 -10.69
CA MET A 112 -15.00 4.93 -10.24
C MET A 112 -14.55 6.39 -10.14
N GLY A 113 -13.32 6.63 -9.64
CA GLY A 113 -12.75 7.97 -9.52
C GLY A 113 -12.58 8.67 -10.88
N ILE A 114 -12.06 7.96 -11.88
CA ILE A 114 -11.93 8.48 -13.24
C ILE A 114 -13.33 8.75 -13.85
N LEU A 115 -14.23 7.80 -13.76
CA LEU A 115 -15.59 7.95 -14.34
C LEU A 115 -16.32 9.15 -13.72
N LEU A 116 -16.39 9.21 -12.39
CA LEU A 116 -17.04 10.31 -11.69
C LEU A 116 -16.34 11.65 -11.95
N GLY A 117 -15.00 11.67 -11.98
CA GLY A 117 -14.22 12.87 -12.25
C GLY A 117 -14.41 13.41 -13.68
N LEU A 118 -14.41 12.53 -14.69
CA LEU A 118 -14.66 12.90 -16.08
C LEU A 118 -16.08 13.43 -16.26
N ILE A 119 -17.09 12.76 -15.68
CA ILE A 119 -18.48 13.19 -15.75
C ILE A 119 -18.65 14.56 -15.06
N ALA A 120 -18.14 14.70 -13.83
CA ALA A 120 -18.25 15.95 -13.08
C ALA A 120 -17.52 17.12 -13.76
N GLY A 121 -16.34 16.87 -14.34
CA GLY A 121 -15.56 17.87 -15.05
C GLY A 121 -16.19 18.29 -16.38
N TYR A 122 -16.81 17.36 -17.11
CA TYR A 122 -17.52 17.64 -18.36
C TYR A 122 -18.80 18.44 -18.12
N PHE A 123 -19.59 18.07 -17.10
CA PHE A 123 -20.82 18.75 -16.70
C PHE A 123 -20.57 19.76 -15.57
N ARG A 124 -19.46 20.49 -15.62
CA ARG A 124 -19.05 21.47 -14.60
C ARG A 124 -20.20 22.47 -14.29
N GLU A 125 -20.34 22.80 -12.99
CA GLU A 125 -21.32 23.75 -12.45
C GLU A 125 -22.79 23.27 -12.51
N THR A 126 -23.06 22.09 -13.05
CA THR A 126 -24.39 21.48 -13.03
C THR A 126 -24.67 20.72 -11.74
N TRP A 127 -25.89 20.24 -11.55
CA TRP A 127 -26.26 19.37 -10.43
C TRP A 127 -25.49 18.04 -10.43
N ILE A 128 -25.14 17.51 -11.63
CA ILE A 128 -24.35 16.29 -11.80
C ILE A 128 -22.97 16.46 -11.17
N ASP A 129 -22.30 17.57 -11.46
CA ASP A 129 -21.03 17.93 -10.86
C ASP A 129 -21.13 18.03 -9.33
N LYS A 130 -22.16 18.72 -8.82
CA LYS A 130 -22.39 18.89 -7.39
C LYS A 130 -22.56 17.54 -6.68
N VAL A 131 -23.38 16.63 -7.23
CA VAL A 131 -23.61 15.31 -6.65
C VAL A 131 -22.32 14.46 -6.66
N ALA A 132 -21.64 14.37 -7.80
CA ALA A 132 -20.40 13.59 -7.90
C ALA A 132 -19.30 14.12 -6.96
N THR A 133 -19.16 15.45 -6.88
CA THR A 133 -18.18 16.08 -5.99
C THR A 133 -18.55 15.90 -4.52
N SER A 134 -19.83 16.02 -4.16
CA SER A 134 -20.30 15.79 -2.79
C SER A 134 -20.04 14.34 -2.35
N PHE A 135 -20.29 13.37 -3.23
CA PHE A 135 -20.01 11.97 -2.98
C PHE A 135 -18.49 11.72 -2.80
N ALA A 136 -17.66 12.33 -3.63
CA ALA A 136 -16.20 12.24 -3.51
C ALA A 136 -15.68 12.87 -2.20
N ILE A 137 -16.23 14.02 -1.79
CA ILE A 137 -15.87 14.70 -0.54
C ILE A 137 -16.31 13.86 0.66
N ALA A 138 -17.54 13.37 0.67
CA ALA A 138 -18.07 12.51 1.73
C ALA A 138 -17.20 11.28 1.92
N GLY A 139 -16.78 10.62 0.83
CA GLY A 139 -15.92 9.45 0.88
C GLY A 139 -14.54 9.71 1.52
N VAL A 140 -13.96 10.89 1.29
CA VAL A 140 -12.66 11.27 1.91
C VAL A 140 -12.83 11.74 3.36
N SER A 141 -14.00 12.28 3.72
CA SER A 141 -14.26 12.86 5.04
C SER A 141 -14.61 11.82 6.08
N VAL A 142 -15.16 10.68 5.66
CA VAL A 142 -15.54 9.58 6.57
C VAL A 142 -14.30 8.74 6.90
N PRO A 143 -14.02 8.47 8.20
CA PRO A 143 -12.95 7.55 8.57
C PRO A 143 -13.19 6.17 7.94
N HIS A 144 -12.26 5.72 7.10
CA HIS A 144 -12.43 4.49 6.33
C HIS A 144 -12.61 3.23 7.21
N TYR A 145 -11.96 3.15 8.38
CA TYR A 145 -12.17 2.05 9.32
C TYR A 145 -13.61 2.02 9.88
N TRP A 146 -14.20 3.20 10.13
CA TRP A 146 -15.59 3.32 10.56
C TRP A 146 -16.55 2.89 9.44
N LEU A 147 -16.28 3.31 8.21
CA LEU A 147 -17.02 2.84 7.04
C LEU A 147 -16.94 1.31 6.90
N GLY A 148 -15.76 0.72 7.12
CA GLY A 148 -15.56 -0.73 7.10
C GLY A 148 -16.44 -1.43 8.14
N MET A 149 -16.48 -0.94 9.38
CA MET A 149 -17.35 -1.48 10.42
C MET A 149 -18.84 -1.37 10.04
N LEU A 150 -19.26 -0.22 9.48
CA LEU A 150 -20.63 -0.02 9.03
C LEU A 150 -21.02 -1.02 7.92
N LEU A 151 -20.14 -1.23 6.94
CA LEU A 151 -20.36 -2.20 5.87
C LEU A 151 -20.45 -3.64 6.41
N VAL A 152 -19.63 -4.00 7.39
CA VAL A 152 -19.75 -5.31 8.08
C VAL A 152 -21.10 -5.46 8.76
N ILE A 153 -21.56 -4.44 9.50
CA ILE A 153 -22.87 -4.50 10.17
C ILE A 153 -23.99 -4.71 9.14
N ILE A 154 -23.98 -3.96 8.04
CA ILE A 154 -25.03 -4.02 7.03
C ILE A 154 -24.96 -5.34 6.24
N PHE A 155 -23.84 -5.59 5.57
CA PHE A 155 -23.74 -6.66 4.58
C PHE A 155 -23.43 -8.02 5.16
N SER A 156 -22.77 -8.08 6.31
CA SER A 156 -22.42 -9.35 6.94
C SER A 156 -23.40 -9.75 8.03
N VAL A 157 -23.74 -8.82 8.96
CA VAL A 157 -24.57 -9.15 10.11
C VAL A 157 -26.08 -9.10 9.79
N GLN A 158 -26.54 -8.03 9.13
CA GLN A 158 -27.97 -7.85 8.87
C GLN A 158 -28.44 -8.61 7.62
N LEU A 159 -27.70 -8.49 6.51
CA LEU A 159 -28.08 -9.08 5.23
C LEU A 159 -27.51 -10.50 5.01
N ASN A 160 -26.49 -10.89 5.73
CA ASN A 160 -25.80 -12.18 5.55
C ASN A 160 -25.32 -12.45 4.09
N TRP A 161 -24.98 -11.40 3.35
CA TRP A 161 -24.56 -11.51 1.95
C TRP A 161 -23.06 -11.78 1.81
N LEU A 162 -22.24 -11.15 2.66
CA LEU A 162 -20.79 -11.17 2.57
C LEU A 162 -20.17 -11.51 3.94
N PRO A 163 -19.05 -12.21 3.97
CA PRO A 163 -18.35 -12.53 5.22
C PRO A 163 -17.77 -11.28 5.88
N ALA A 164 -17.72 -11.27 7.22
CA ALA A 164 -17.24 -10.15 8.02
C ALA A 164 -15.71 -10.06 8.06
N VAL A 165 -15.01 -11.20 8.21
CA VAL A 165 -13.58 -11.26 8.54
C VAL A 165 -12.87 -12.43 7.86
N GLY A 166 -11.55 -12.31 7.71
CA GLY A 166 -10.68 -13.33 7.12
C GLY A 166 -10.41 -13.13 5.62
N ALA A 167 -9.65 -14.05 5.03
CA ALA A 167 -9.34 -14.05 3.60
C ALA A 167 -9.97 -15.25 2.85
N GLY A 168 -10.68 -16.11 3.53
CA GLY A 168 -11.30 -17.30 2.94
C GLY A 168 -12.09 -18.13 3.94
N PRO A 169 -12.73 -19.22 3.47
CA PRO A 169 -13.48 -20.12 4.31
C PRO A 169 -12.65 -20.72 5.45
N SER A 170 -13.28 -20.96 6.59
CA SER A 170 -12.66 -21.58 7.78
C SER A 170 -11.48 -20.79 8.36
N GLY A 171 -11.46 -19.46 8.20
CA GLY A 171 -10.38 -18.60 8.71
C GLY A 171 -9.06 -18.77 7.97
N SER A 172 -9.10 -19.10 6.68
CA SER A 172 -7.92 -19.24 5.83
C SER A 172 -7.06 -17.97 5.86
N ASN A 173 -5.77 -18.15 6.16
CA ASN A 173 -4.76 -17.09 6.09
C ASN A 173 -4.10 -17.00 4.69
N SER A 174 -4.53 -17.81 3.74
CA SER A 174 -4.06 -17.83 2.37
C SER A 174 -5.17 -17.43 1.42
N TRP A 175 -4.84 -16.56 0.48
CA TRP A 175 -5.73 -16.15 -0.59
C TRP A 175 -5.71 -17.17 -1.74
N ALA A 176 -6.87 -17.41 -2.35
CA ALA A 176 -7.01 -18.19 -3.59
C ALA A 176 -7.97 -17.52 -4.55
N TRP A 177 -7.76 -17.71 -5.85
CA TRP A 177 -8.59 -17.14 -6.92
C TRP A 177 -9.82 -18.01 -7.19
N ASP A 178 -10.72 -18.11 -6.22
CA ASP A 178 -12.01 -18.77 -6.35
C ASP A 178 -13.14 -17.90 -5.78
N TRP A 179 -14.39 -18.28 -6.07
CA TRP A 179 -15.55 -17.52 -5.63
C TRP A 179 -15.72 -17.47 -4.10
N ALA A 180 -15.27 -18.51 -3.42
CA ALA A 180 -15.34 -18.58 -1.97
C ALA A 180 -14.45 -17.50 -1.33
N HIS A 181 -13.22 -17.32 -1.83
CA HIS A 181 -12.27 -16.31 -1.35
C HIS A 181 -12.64 -14.90 -1.83
N LEU A 182 -13.13 -14.74 -3.08
CA LEU A 182 -13.54 -13.44 -3.62
C LEU A 182 -14.56 -12.72 -2.73
N LYS A 183 -15.49 -13.43 -2.10
CA LYS A 183 -16.47 -12.83 -1.18
C LYS A 183 -15.82 -12.11 0.00
N TYR A 184 -14.70 -12.62 0.50
CA TYR A 184 -13.96 -12.01 1.62
C TYR A 184 -13.19 -10.74 1.20
N LEU A 185 -12.89 -10.58 -0.09
CA LEU A 185 -12.18 -9.42 -0.62
C LEU A 185 -13.11 -8.22 -0.85
N VAL A 186 -14.40 -8.42 -1.07
CA VAL A 186 -15.35 -7.37 -1.51
C VAL A 186 -15.41 -6.20 -0.53
N LEU A 187 -15.75 -6.45 0.74
CA LEU A 187 -15.91 -5.39 1.73
C LEU A 187 -14.60 -4.65 2.04
N PRO A 188 -13.47 -5.35 2.28
CA PRO A 188 -12.18 -4.68 2.46
C PRO A 188 -11.76 -3.84 1.24
N ALA A 189 -11.96 -4.36 0.01
CA ALA A 189 -11.59 -3.66 -1.21
C ALA A 189 -12.44 -2.39 -1.44
N ILE A 190 -13.76 -2.46 -1.23
CA ILE A 190 -14.64 -1.29 -1.29
C ILE A 190 -14.19 -0.26 -0.25
N THR A 191 -14.00 -0.66 1.00
CA THR A 191 -13.60 0.24 2.08
C THR A 191 -12.28 0.93 1.78
N THR A 192 -11.27 0.19 1.31
CA THR A 192 -9.95 0.72 0.98
C THR A 192 -10.01 1.65 -0.26
N SER A 193 -10.95 1.43 -1.18
CA SER A 193 -11.07 2.18 -2.42
C SER A 193 -11.64 3.60 -2.27
N VAL A 194 -12.38 3.88 -1.20
CA VAL A 194 -13.19 5.11 -1.07
C VAL A 194 -12.34 6.38 -1.03
N ILE A 195 -11.24 6.40 -0.26
CA ILE A 195 -10.35 7.57 -0.20
C ILE A 195 -9.68 7.82 -1.56
N PRO A 196 -8.99 6.85 -2.18
CA PRO A 196 -8.41 7.02 -3.51
C PRO A 196 -9.44 7.43 -4.57
N MET A 197 -10.64 6.85 -4.55
CA MET A 197 -11.74 7.22 -5.43
C MET A 197 -12.06 8.72 -5.31
N GLY A 198 -12.22 9.22 -4.09
CA GLY A 198 -12.55 10.62 -3.85
C GLY A 198 -11.44 11.58 -4.30
N ILE A 199 -10.17 11.24 -4.06
CA ILE A 199 -9.01 12.03 -4.46
C ILE A 199 -8.90 12.05 -6.00
N VAL A 200 -9.00 10.88 -6.65
CA VAL A 200 -8.94 10.77 -8.12
C VAL A 200 -10.11 11.52 -8.76
N THR A 201 -11.32 11.38 -8.22
CA THR A 201 -12.51 12.11 -8.72
C THR A 201 -12.25 13.61 -8.75
N ARG A 202 -11.79 14.20 -7.64
CA ARG A 202 -11.53 15.65 -7.56
C ARG A 202 -10.42 16.09 -8.51
N THR A 203 -9.36 15.31 -8.61
CA THR A 203 -8.24 15.63 -9.50
C THR A 203 -8.66 15.57 -10.96
N VAL A 204 -9.31 14.48 -11.37
CA VAL A 204 -9.76 14.30 -12.76
C VAL A 204 -10.82 15.34 -13.14
N ARG A 205 -11.74 15.68 -12.22
CA ARG A 205 -12.72 16.75 -12.40
C ARG A 205 -12.04 18.09 -12.69
N ALA A 206 -11.07 18.48 -11.85
CA ALA A 206 -10.34 19.73 -12.03
C ALA A 206 -9.60 19.77 -13.37
N LEU A 207 -8.83 18.73 -13.67
CA LEU A 207 -8.09 18.59 -14.93
C LEU A 207 -9.03 18.66 -16.15
N THR A 208 -10.16 17.94 -16.12
CA THR A 208 -11.12 17.92 -17.21
C THR A 208 -11.72 19.29 -17.45
N GLY A 209 -12.16 19.99 -16.37
CA GLY A 209 -12.72 21.33 -16.48
C GLY A 209 -11.69 22.34 -16.99
N ASP A 210 -10.47 22.31 -16.48
CA ASP A 210 -9.42 23.24 -16.90
C ASP A 210 -8.97 23.01 -18.35
N ILE A 211 -8.91 21.76 -18.82
CA ILE A 211 -8.56 21.45 -20.21
C ILE A 211 -9.68 21.87 -21.15
N LEU A 212 -10.95 21.65 -20.77
CA LEU A 212 -12.12 22.05 -21.59
C LEU A 212 -12.21 23.56 -21.81
N SER A 213 -11.65 24.38 -20.93
CA SER A 213 -11.62 25.84 -21.04
C SER A 213 -10.42 26.39 -21.83
N GLN A 214 -9.53 25.55 -22.37
CA GLN A 214 -8.37 25.98 -23.12
C GLN A 214 -8.69 26.28 -24.59
N ASP A 215 -8.03 27.28 -25.16
CA ASP A 215 -8.24 27.77 -26.54
C ASP A 215 -8.08 26.67 -27.61
N PHE A 216 -7.23 25.66 -27.37
CA PHE A 216 -7.07 24.58 -28.33
C PHE A 216 -8.35 23.73 -28.46
N VAL A 217 -9.16 23.65 -27.41
CA VAL A 217 -10.44 22.91 -27.46
C VAL A 217 -11.42 23.67 -28.34
N GLU A 218 -11.50 24.99 -28.24
CA GLU A 218 -12.29 25.82 -29.13
C GLU A 218 -11.82 25.72 -30.58
N ALA A 219 -10.49 25.71 -30.79
CA ALA A 219 -9.91 25.50 -32.12
C ALA A 219 -10.26 24.13 -32.72
N LEU A 220 -10.31 23.07 -31.91
CA LEU A 220 -10.76 21.75 -32.37
C LEU A 220 -12.23 21.74 -32.79
N ARG A 221 -13.11 22.41 -32.02
CA ARG A 221 -14.53 22.57 -32.35
C ARG A 221 -14.73 23.41 -33.63
N ALA A 222 -13.96 24.51 -33.74
CA ALA A 222 -14.00 25.38 -34.95
C ALA A 222 -13.54 24.62 -36.22
N LYS A 223 -12.65 23.63 -36.09
CA LYS A 223 -12.23 22.73 -37.17
C LYS A 223 -13.26 21.63 -37.48
N GLY A 224 -14.44 21.63 -36.83
CA GLY A 224 -15.49 20.65 -37.06
C GLY A 224 -15.29 19.30 -36.36
N LEU A 225 -14.42 19.21 -35.37
CA LEU A 225 -14.20 17.96 -34.63
C LEU A 225 -15.45 17.64 -33.79
N HIS A 226 -15.95 16.42 -33.92
CA HIS A 226 -17.09 15.96 -33.15
C HIS A 226 -16.77 15.91 -31.64
N GLU A 227 -17.72 16.16 -30.75
CA GLU A 227 -17.51 16.19 -29.27
C GLU A 227 -16.82 14.93 -28.71
N ARG A 228 -17.06 13.75 -29.28
CA ARG A 228 -16.31 12.52 -28.91
C ARG A 228 -14.81 12.64 -29.21
N GLY A 229 -14.47 13.30 -30.30
CA GLY A 229 -13.06 13.56 -30.66
C GLY A 229 -12.44 14.56 -29.70
N VAL A 230 -13.13 15.65 -29.39
CA VAL A 230 -12.71 16.66 -28.39
C VAL A 230 -12.48 15.97 -27.05
N PHE A 231 -13.44 15.18 -26.56
CA PHE A 231 -13.33 14.47 -25.28
C PHE A 231 -12.12 13.52 -25.22
N ARG A 232 -11.83 12.81 -26.34
CA ARG A 232 -10.62 11.97 -26.43
C ARG A 232 -9.34 12.79 -26.24
N HIS A 233 -9.28 14.00 -26.78
CA HIS A 233 -8.13 14.91 -26.58
C HIS A 233 -8.04 15.38 -25.14
N VAL A 234 -9.16 15.70 -24.50
CA VAL A 234 -9.23 16.09 -23.10
C VAL A 234 -8.69 14.96 -22.20
N VAL A 235 -9.19 13.73 -22.37
CA VAL A 235 -8.74 12.55 -21.60
C VAL A 235 -7.24 12.31 -21.80
N LYS A 236 -6.75 12.40 -23.04
CA LYS A 236 -5.32 12.20 -23.34
C LYS A 236 -4.43 13.24 -22.64
N ASN A 237 -4.87 14.48 -22.55
CA ASN A 237 -4.13 15.54 -21.87
C ASN A 237 -4.22 15.46 -20.34
N ALA A 238 -5.33 14.96 -19.79
CA ALA A 238 -5.51 14.76 -18.36
C ALA A 238 -4.74 13.52 -17.83
N ALA A 239 -4.55 12.50 -18.67
CA ALA A 239 -4.02 11.19 -18.29
C ALA A 239 -2.67 11.23 -17.54
N PRO A 240 -1.63 11.98 -17.95
CA PRO A 240 -0.35 11.97 -17.25
C PRO A 240 -0.46 12.39 -15.79
N THR A 241 -1.16 13.50 -15.51
CA THR A 241 -1.35 14.00 -14.15
C THR A 241 -2.26 13.07 -13.33
N ALA A 242 -3.33 12.55 -13.93
CA ALA A 242 -4.20 11.59 -13.25
C ALA A 242 -3.43 10.32 -12.86
N LEU A 243 -2.60 9.77 -13.74
CA LEU A 243 -1.75 8.60 -13.46
C LEU A 243 -0.73 8.86 -12.38
N ALA A 244 -0.15 10.08 -12.31
CA ALA A 244 0.75 10.46 -11.24
C ALA A 244 0.05 10.40 -9.86
N VAL A 245 -1.17 10.94 -9.78
CA VAL A 245 -1.95 10.90 -8.53
C VAL A 245 -2.38 9.48 -8.18
N MET A 246 -2.79 8.68 -9.16
CA MET A 246 -3.13 7.26 -8.95
C MET A 246 -1.93 6.46 -8.44
N GLY A 247 -0.73 6.72 -8.95
CA GLY A 247 0.50 6.11 -8.46
C GLY A 247 0.79 6.43 -6.99
N LEU A 248 0.62 7.69 -6.59
CA LEU A 248 0.71 8.12 -5.19
C LEU A 248 -0.33 7.40 -4.32
N GLN A 249 -1.59 7.30 -4.79
CA GLN A 249 -2.64 6.62 -4.06
C GLN A 249 -2.38 5.12 -3.89
N LEU A 250 -1.76 4.47 -4.88
CA LEU A 250 -1.31 3.07 -4.76
C LEU A 250 -0.31 2.90 -3.62
N GLY A 251 0.67 3.80 -3.51
CA GLY A 251 1.62 3.82 -2.39
C GLY A 251 0.91 3.94 -1.04
N TYR A 252 -0.07 4.86 -0.93
CA TYR A 252 -0.88 5.01 0.29
C TYR A 252 -1.69 3.75 0.63
N MET A 253 -2.29 3.09 -0.36
CA MET A 253 -3.07 1.86 -0.13
C MET A 253 -2.21 0.74 0.47
N LEU A 254 -0.96 0.64 0.07
CA LEU A 254 -0.04 -0.40 0.54
C LEU A 254 0.52 -0.10 1.94
N GLY A 255 0.76 1.17 2.27
CA GLY A 255 1.23 1.57 3.59
C GLY A 255 0.12 1.86 4.61
N GLY A 256 -1.07 2.25 4.15
CA GLY A 256 -2.17 2.73 4.97
C GLY A 256 -3.28 1.72 5.26
N SER A 257 -3.16 0.48 4.77
CA SER A 257 -4.20 -0.54 4.94
C SER A 257 -4.26 -1.19 6.33
N ILE A 258 -3.36 -0.86 7.26
CA ILE A 258 -3.24 -1.49 8.58
C ILE A 258 -4.59 -1.53 9.32
N LEU A 259 -5.30 -0.40 9.38
CA LEU A 259 -6.58 -0.32 10.08
C LEU A 259 -7.66 -1.16 9.39
N ILE A 260 -7.71 -1.15 8.06
CA ILE A 260 -8.67 -1.94 7.29
C ILE A 260 -8.38 -3.44 7.41
N GLU A 261 -7.12 -3.82 7.26
CA GLU A 261 -6.70 -5.20 7.45
C GLU A 261 -7.03 -5.71 8.85
N THR A 262 -6.89 -4.85 9.87
CA THR A 262 -7.26 -5.19 11.26
C THR A 262 -8.78 -5.34 11.42
N VAL A 263 -9.59 -4.40 10.92
CA VAL A 263 -11.06 -4.44 11.01
C VAL A 263 -11.63 -5.70 10.37
N PHE A 264 -11.11 -6.07 9.20
CA PHE A 264 -11.57 -7.25 8.46
C PHE A 264 -10.79 -8.53 8.80
N SER A 265 -9.84 -8.48 9.74
CA SER A 265 -8.89 -9.58 10.00
C SER A 265 -8.30 -10.16 8.70
N TRP A 266 -8.04 -9.26 7.73
CA TRP A 266 -7.40 -9.62 6.47
C TRP A 266 -5.92 -9.93 6.74
N PRO A 267 -5.41 -11.13 6.40
CA PRO A 267 -4.06 -11.55 6.79
C PRO A 267 -2.96 -10.90 5.93
N GLY A 268 -3.01 -9.58 5.86
CA GLY A 268 -2.03 -8.74 5.19
C GLY A 268 -0.89 -8.29 6.10
N SER A 269 0.02 -7.51 5.52
CA SER A 269 1.23 -7.04 6.20
C SER A 269 0.94 -6.05 7.32
N GLY A 270 -0.11 -5.24 7.21
CA GLY A 270 -0.54 -4.34 8.28
C GLY A 270 -1.15 -5.10 9.46
N PHE A 271 -1.96 -6.13 9.20
CA PHE A 271 -2.47 -7.02 10.23
C PHE A 271 -1.34 -7.79 10.92
N LEU A 272 -0.36 -8.28 10.14
CA LEU A 272 0.83 -8.94 10.66
C LEU A 272 1.65 -8.01 11.55
N LEU A 273 1.88 -6.77 11.11
CA LEU A 273 2.57 -5.74 11.87
C LEU A 273 1.87 -5.45 13.21
N ASN A 274 0.56 -5.27 13.16
CA ASN A 274 -0.27 -5.06 14.36
C ASN A 274 -0.13 -6.24 15.34
N SER A 275 -0.23 -7.46 14.84
CA SER A 275 -0.05 -8.68 15.65
C SER A 275 1.34 -8.75 16.28
N ALA A 276 2.39 -8.44 15.52
CA ALA A 276 3.77 -8.43 16.01
C ALA A 276 3.98 -7.41 17.16
N ILE A 277 3.35 -6.23 17.06
CA ILE A 277 3.38 -5.20 18.11
C ILE A 277 2.73 -5.74 19.40
N PHE A 278 1.50 -6.27 19.32
CA PHE A 278 0.78 -6.75 20.50
C PHE A 278 1.42 -7.97 21.15
N GLN A 279 2.04 -8.84 20.33
CA GLN A 279 2.74 -10.04 20.81
C GLN A 279 4.18 -9.74 21.24
N ARG A 280 4.66 -8.51 21.06
CA ARG A 280 6.06 -8.09 21.31
C ARG A 280 7.08 -8.96 20.55
N ASP A 281 6.69 -9.42 19.36
CA ASP A 281 7.54 -10.23 18.49
C ASP A 281 8.50 -9.33 17.71
N LEU A 282 9.65 -9.06 18.29
CA LEU A 282 10.64 -8.12 17.75
C LEU A 282 11.20 -8.55 16.39
N PRO A 283 11.59 -9.82 16.15
CA PRO A 283 12.05 -10.24 14.83
C PRO A 283 10.97 -10.06 13.75
N LEU A 284 9.73 -10.47 14.06
CA LEU A 284 8.60 -10.32 13.12
C LEU A 284 8.29 -8.84 12.85
N LEU A 285 8.30 -8.00 13.90
CA LEU A 285 8.10 -6.56 13.78
C LEU A 285 9.17 -5.92 12.89
N GLN A 286 10.45 -6.20 13.19
CA GLN A 286 11.59 -5.66 12.46
C GLN A 286 11.60 -6.10 10.99
N GLY A 287 11.41 -7.39 10.74
CA GLY A 287 11.35 -7.94 9.39
C GLY A 287 10.17 -7.39 8.59
N THR A 288 9.00 -7.24 9.22
CA THR A 288 7.81 -6.67 8.57
C THR A 288 8.03 -5.21 8.17
N ILE A 289 8.56 -4.37 9.07
CA ILE A 289 8.85 -2.96 8.75
C ILE A 289 9.87 -2.85 7.63
N LEU A 290 10.96 -3.64 7.69
CA LEU A 290 12.01 -3.63 6.67
C LEU A 290 11.46 -4.01 5.30
N ILE A 291 10.75 -5.11 5.19
CA ILE A 291 10.18 -5.59 3.91
C ILE A 291 9.12 -4.62 3.38
N LEU A 292 8.24 -4.08 4.24
CA LEU A 292 7.27 -3.07 3.83
C LEU A 292 7.94 -1.81 3.27
N ALA A 293 8.99 -1.34 3.93
CA ALA A 293 9.72 -0.17 3.46
C ALA A 293 10.42 -0.44 2.12
N LEU A 294 11.06 -1.60 1.95
CA LEU A 294 11.66 -2.01 0.68
C LEU A 294 10.60 -2.11 -0.42
N PHE A 295 9.45 -2.69 -0.11
CA PHE A 295 8.35 -2.82 -1.04
C PHE A 295 7.77 -1.46 -1.45
N PHE A 296 7.61 -0.53 -0.50
CA PHE A 296 7.17 0.84 -0.77
C PHE A 296 8.14 1.59 -1.67
N VAL A 297 9.44 1.47 -1.41
CA VAL A 297 10.49 2.09 -2.23
C VAL A 297 10.49 1.51 -3.65
N PHE A 298 10.36 0.18 -3.77
CA PHE A 298 10.26 -0.50 -5.06
C PHE A 298 9.04 -0.06 -5.86
N LEU A 299 7.89 0.06 -5.23
CA LEU A 299 6.66 0.54 -5.87
C LEU A 299 6.77 1.98 -6.34
N ASN A 300 7.32 2.87 -5.51
CA ASN A 300 7.56 4.26 -5.93
C ASN A 300 8.50 4.30 -7.15
N LEU A 301 9.54 3.48 -7.18
CA LEU A 301 10.40 3.37 -8.35
C LEU A 301 9.63 2.90 -9.61
N LEU A 302 8.75 1.90 -9.47
CA LEU A 302 7.89 1.46 -10.58
C LEU A 302 6.96 2.56 -11.08
N VAL A 303 6.33 3.30 -10.16
CA VAL A 303 5.46 4.44 -10.49
C VAL A 303 6.25 5.53 -11.20
N ASP A 304 7.44 5.90 -10.72
CA ASP A 304 8.32 6.88 -11.36
C ASP A 304 8.71 6.46 -12.81
N ILE A 305 9.03 5.19 -12.99
CA ILE A 305 9.36 4.62 -14.31
C ILE A 305 8.13 4.67 -15.24
N ALA A 306 6.96 4.29 -14.73
CA ALA A 306 5.71 4.32 -15.49
C ALA A 306 5.35 5.76 -15.90
N GLN A 307 5.47 6.72 -14.99
CA GLN A 307 5.25 8.15 -15.29
C GLN A 307 6.23 8.66 -16.36
N ALA A 308 7.52 8.36 -16.22
CA ALA A 308 8.53 8.76 -17.20
C ALA A 308 8.34 8.09 -18.58
N ALA A 309 7.69 6.92 -18.63
CA ALA A 309 7.35 6.26 -19.90
C ALA A 309 6.15 6.93 -20.60
N ILE A 310 5.19 7.46 -19.82
CA ILE A 310 3.94 8.06 -20.32
C ILE A 310 4.15 9.55 -20.65
N ASP A 311 4.90 10.28 -19.85
CA ASP A 311 5.17 11.70 -20.07
C ASP A 311 6.61 11.91 -20.57
N PRO A 312 6.82 12.16 -21.89
CA PRO A 312 8.14 12.40 -22.46
C PRO A 312 8.79 13.71 -21.96
N ARG A 313 8.05 14.59 -21.29
CA ARG A 313 8.58 15.87 -20.75
C ARG A 313 9.45 15.63 -19.52
N ILE A 314 9.20 14.57 -18.76
CA ILE A 314 9.99 14.19 -17.56
C ILE A 314 11.42 13.75 -17.94
N LYS A 315 11.67 13.38 -19.19
CA LYS A 315 12.99 12.89 -19.66
C LYS A 315 14.04 13.98 -19.88
N ARG A 316 13.70 15.24 -19.76
CA ARG A 316 14.56 16.38 -20.12
C ARG A 316 15.12 17.15 -18.93
N GLY A 317 14.93 16.68 -17.70
CA GLY A 317 15.46 17.26 -16.46
C GLY A 317 16.61 16.42 -15.87
#